data_af02244816a6d04d951ff6a58a60366d
#
_entry.id   af02244816a6d04d951ff6a58a60366d
#
_cell.length_a   1.000
_cell.length_b   1.000
_cell.length_c   1.000
_cell.angle_alpha   90.00
_cell.angle_beta   90.00
_cell.angle_gamma   90.00
#
_symmetry.space_group_name_H-M   'P 1'
#
loop_
_entity.id
_entity.type
_entity.pdbx_description
1 polymer ?
#
loop_
_entity_poly.entity_id
_entity_poly.type
_entity_poly.pdbx_seq_one_letter_code
_entity_poly.pdbx_strand_id
1 'polypeptide(L)'
;MRNIIKKGTWLLLSIIMFAACSPQEDDKYSLGELGTVTPDMVSFSAMPSPTSDNVIIFKNTSNVNFPVTAVWDLGNGSTARGNEVKGTYPMKGDYTVTLTLYAPDGSSASKSEVIHIEEDDFGLISTPVYVNLTGGIDDSDGKTWVFDQYNNYAKEVAQATGFNIKSHIGLGPQNSYSQEWWGAGPNEKSAWKMYDFKFTFIQDGARLIIETAGEGYGRKASAASIGGFNVTSIDGDDAIFPYEGGSYTFSIDESGQYPVLTLSGNAFMGYYCGTQD
;
A
#
# COMPACT_ATOMS: atom_id res chain seq x y z
N MET A 1 56.66 -32.28 -48.87
CA MET A 1 55.59 -31.59 -49.60
C MET A 1 54.15 -31.94 -49.15
N ARG A 2 53.84 -33.15 -48.68
CA ARG A 2 52.45 -33.56 -48.32
C ARG A 2 51.89 -32.90 -47.04
N ASN A 3 52.72 -32.39 -46.14
CA ASN A 3 52.28 -31.74 -44.89
C ASN A 3 52.05 -30.23 -45.02
N ILE A 4 52.62 -29.58 -46.06
CA ILE A 4 52.40 -28.15 -46.31
C ILE A 4 51.04 -27.94 -46.96
N ILE A 5 50.63 -28.84 -47.83
CA ILE A 5 49.32 -28.74 -48.51
C ILE A 5 48.17 -28.91 -47.50
N LYS A 6 48.33 -29.83 -46.51
CA LYS A 6 47.30 -30.02 -45.46
C LYS A 6 47.13 -28.77 -44.54
N LYS A 7 48.24 -28.11 -44.21
CA LYS A 7 48.18 -26.88 -43.39
C LYS A 7 47.60 -25.70 -44.17
N GLY A 8 47.89 -25.59 -45.45
CA GLY A 8 47.32 -24.52 -46.33
C GLY A 8 45.81 -24.67 -46.52
N THR A 9 45.32 -25.92 -46.67
CA THR A 9 43.87 -26.21 -46.84
C THR A 9 43.06 -25.88 -45.58
N TRP A 10 43.63 -26.12 -44.39
CA TRP A 10 42.98 -25.75 -43.12
C TRP A 10 42.95 -24.24 -42.91
N LEU A 11 44.03 -23.54 -43.28
CA LEU A 11 44.06 -22.06 -43.20
C LEU A 11 43.08 -21.41 -44.16
N LEU A 12 42.91 -21.91 -45.36
CA LEU A 12 41.90 -21.43 -46.33
C LEU A 12 40.48 -21.72 -45.85
N LEU A 13 40.20 -22.86 -45.21
CA LEU A 13 38.91 -23.20 -44.67
C LEU A 13 38.51 -22.32 -43.47
N SER A 14 39.48 -21.94 -42.65
CA SER A 14 39.23 -21.01 -41.50
C SER A 14 38.95 -19.56 -41.96
N ILE A 15 39.56 -19.13 -43.06
CA ILE A 15 39.30 -17.77 -43.61
C ILE A 15 37.90 -17.68 -44.23
N ILE A 16 37.42 -18.79 -44.83
CA ILE A 16 36.06 -18.82 -45.43
C ILE A 16 34.98 -18.82 -44.35
N MET A 17 35.23 -19.35 -43.17
CA MET A 17 34.26 -19.31 -42.04
C MET A 17 34.09 -17.91 -41.43
N PHE A 18 35.09 -17.05 -41.51
CA PHE A 18 34.97 -15.68 -41.06
C PHE A 18 34.28 -14.72 -42.07
N ALA A 19 34.24 -15.10 -43.35
CA ALA A 19 33.55 -14.32 -44.37
C ALA A 19 32.05 -14.62 -44.46
N ALA A 20 31.55 -15.68 -43.80
CA ALA A 20 30.14 -16.08 -43.83
C ALA A 20 29.28 -15.38 -42.75
N CYS A 21 29.84 -14.55 -41.92
CA CYS A 21 29.13 -13.80 -40.84
C CYS A 21 29.12 -12.28 -41.07
N SER A 22 29.25 -11.77 -42.29
CA SER A 22 28.90 -10.35 -42.52
C SER A 22 27.36 -10.26 -42.51
N PRO A 23 26.76 -9.45 -41.64
CA PRO A 23 25.32 -9.19 -41.75
C PRO A 23 25.04 -8.63 -43.14
N GLN A 24 24.14 -9.29 -43.86
CA GLN A 24 23.69 -8.80 -45.16
C GLN A 24 22.78 -7.61 -44.86
N GLU A 25 23.30 -6.41 -45.03
CA GLU A 25 22.46 -5.20 -45.01
C GLU A 25 21.62 -5.22 -46.28
N ASP A 26 20.33 -5.47 -46.08
CA ASP A 26 19.36 -5.38 -47.17
C ASP A 26 18.74 -3.97 -47.15
N ASP A 27 19.28 -3.07 -47.94
CA ASP A 27 18.82 -1.68 -48.10
C ASP A 27 17.33 -1.56 -48.50
N LYS A 28 16.68 -2.68 -48.85
CA LYS A 28 15.25 -2.73 -49.20
C LYS A 28 14.34 -2.70 -47.95
N TYR A 29 14.87 -2.95 -46.79
CA TYR A 29 14.12 -2.99 -45.52
C TYR A 29 14.62 -1.96 -44.51
N SER A 30 15.03 -0.78 -44.97
CA SER A 30 15.29 0.32 -44.04
C SER A 30 13.97 0.68 -43.33
N LEU A 31 13.99 0.56 -41.99
CA LEU A 31 12.95 1.09 -41.14
C LEU A 31 12.95 2.61 -41.27
N GLY A 32 12.45 3.28 -42.18
CA GLY A 32 12.40 4.73 -42.32
C GLY A 32 12.91 5.56 -41.11
N GLU A 33 12.89 6.85 -41.17
CA GLU A 33 13.25 7.66 -40.01
C GLU A 33 12.31 7.35 -38.86
N LEU A 34 12.87 6.84 -37.75
CA LEU A 34 12.12 6.63 -36.49
C LEU A 34 11.76 7.99 -35.91
N GLY A 35 10.50 8.16 -35.58
CA GLY A 35 10.06 9.42 -34.97
C GLY A 35 10.63 9.62 -33.60
N THR A 36 11.08 10.84 -33.29
CA THR A 36 11.57 11.28 -31.99
C THR A 36 10.49 12.07 -31.24
N VAL A 37 10.20 11.73 -30.00
CA VAL A 37 9.25 12.47 -29.17
C VAL A 37 9.93 13.57 -28.37
N THR A 38 9.34 14.78 -28.36
CA THR A 38 9.82 15.94 -27.59
C THR A 38 8.76 16.43 -26.62
N PRO A 39 9.12 17.16 -25.54
CA PRO A 39 8.16 17.57 -24.51
C PRO A 39 6.98 18.42 -25.03
N ASP A 40 7.18 19.22 -26.05
CA ASP A 40 6.15 20.05 -26.68
C ASP A 40 5.08 19.25 -27.44
N MET A 41 5.39 18.01 -27.79
CA MET A 41 4.45 17.09 -28.45
C MET A 41 3.50 16.42 -27.45
N VAL A 42 3.86 16.37 -26.13
CA VAL A 42 3.10 15.65 -25.11
C VAL A 42 1.98 16.51 -24.57
N SER A 43 0.76 16.00 -24.66
CA SER A 43 -0.41 16.65 -24.05
C SER A 43 -1.45 15.61 -23.67
N PHE A 44 -2.28 15.95 -22.68
CA PHE A 44 -3.41 15.12 -22.28
C PHE A 44 -4.55 15.97 -21.75
N SER A 45 -5.72 15.38 -21.64
CA SER A 45 -6.88 15.94 -20.95
C SER A 45 -7.25 15.05 -19.76
N ALA A 46 -7.80 15.69 -18.74
CA ALA A 46 -8.34 15.04 -17.55
C ALA A 46 -9.79 15.51 -17.37
N MET A 47 -10.73 14.59 -17.25
CA MET A 47 -12.14 14.90 -17.03
C MET A 47 -12.75 13.93 -16.03
N PRO A 48 -13.63 14.41 -15.11
CA PRO A 48 -14.41 13.52 -14.24
C PRO A 48 -15.23 12.52 -15.08
N SER A 49 -15.40 11.32 -14.55
CA SER A 49 -16.28 10.33 -15.15
C SER A 49 -17.75 10.74 -14.96
N PRO A 50 -18.66 10.25 -15.82
CA PRO A 50 -20.09 10.55 -15.65
C PRO A 50 -20.72 10.02 -14.36
N THR A 51 -20.02 9.13 -13.65
CA THR A 51 -20.56 8.43 -12.46
C THR A 51 -19.92 8.89 -11.14
N SER A 52 -18.78 9.57 -11.17
CA SER A 52 -18.10 10.05 -9.96
C SER A 52 -17.08 11.12 -10.31
N ASP A 53 -17.08 12.23 -9.57
CA ASP A 53 -16.07 13.28 -9.70
C ASP A 53 -14.69 12.86 -9.19
N ASN A 54 -14.63 11.77 -8.41
CA ASN A 54 -13.41 11.17 -7.89
C ASN A 54 -12.81 10.09 -8.81
N VAL A 55 -13.44 9.84 -9.96
CA VAL A 55 -12.93 8.96 -11.02
C VAL A 55 -12.61 9.80 -12.23
N ILE A 56 -11.35 10.00 -12.53
CA ILE A 56 -10.88 10.85 -13.62
C ILE A 56 -10.52 10.00 -14.84
N ILE A 57 -11.04 10.39 -15.99
CA ILE A 57 -10.68 9.82 -17.29
C ILE A 57 -9.57 10.68 -17.88
N PHE A 58 -8.41 10.10 -18.08
CA PHE A 58 -7.27 10.73 -18.75
C PHE A 58 -7.19 10.25 -20.18
N LYS A 59 -7.01 11.20 -21.10
CA LYS A 59 -6.89 10.90 -22.52
C LYS A 59 -5.63 11.55 -23.08
N ASN A 60 -4.79 10.75 -23.73
CA ASN A 60 -3.64 11.24 -24.48
C ASN A 60 -4.13 12.07 -25.68
N THR A 61 -3.77 13.35 -25.70
CA THR A 61 -4.08 14.30 -26.79
C THR A 61 -2.82 14.77 -27.51
N SER A 62 -1.71 14.06 -27.32
CA SER A 62 -0.41 14.39 -27.91
C SER A 62 -0.45 14.41 -29.43
N ASN A 63 0.24 15.37 -30.01
CA ASN A 63 0.32 15.51 -31.46
C ASN A 63 1.58 14.82 -32.01
N VAL A 64 1.46 13.52 -32.23
CA VAL A 64 2.52 12.69 -32.82
C VAL A 64 1.99 11.94 -34.06
N ASN A 65 2.81 11.82 -35.12
CA ASN A 65 2.46 11.16 -36.36
C ASN A 65 3.16 9.80 -36.54
N PHE A 66 3.70 9.25 -35.47
CA PHE A 66 4.37 7.95 -35.42
C PHE A 66 3.87 7.16 -34.19
N PRO A 67 4.04 5.84 -34.17
CA PRO A 67 3.62 5.02 -33.03
C PRO A 67 4.36 5.40 -31.77
N VAL A 68 3.63 5.55 -30.64
CA VAL A 68 4.19 5.78 -29.31
C VAL A 68 3.53 4.88 -28.28
N THR A 69 4.24 4.57 -27.21
CA THR A 69 3.70 3.90 -26.03
C THR A 69 3.42 4.95 -24.96
N ALA A 70 2.16 5.11 -24.59
CA ALA A 70 1.73 5.99 -23.50
C ALA A 70 1.75 5.25 -22.17
N VAL A 71 2.46 5.81 -21.19
CA VAL A 71 2.56 5.33 -19.80
C VAL A 71 2.20 6.45 -18.88
N TRP A 72 1.36 6.15 -17.89
CA TRP A 72 0.84 7.12 -16.93
C TRP A 72 1.33 6.79 -15.52
N ASP A 73 1.75 7.82 -14.81
CA ASP A 73 1.75 7.87 -13.36
C ASP A 73 0.54 8.71 -12.95
N LEU A 74 -0.37 8.12 -12.18
CA LEU A 74 -1.64 8.76 -11.83
C LEU A 74 -1.54 9.61 -10.55
N GLY A 75 -0.36 9.69 -9.92
CA GLY A 75 -0.13 10.50 -8.72
C GLY A 75 -0.78 9.94 -7.44
N ASN A 76 -1.52 8.86 -7.54
CA ASN A 76 -2.18 8.15 -6.42
C ASN A 76 -1.48 6.83 -6.07
N GLY A 77 -0.23 6.64 -6.52
CA GLY A 77 0.53 5.40 -6.38
C GLY A 77 0.26 4.36 -7.46
N SER A 78 -0.67 4.64 -8.39
CA SER A 78 -1.00 3.74 -9.49
C SER A 78 -0.38 4.19 -10.81
N THR A 79 -0.08 3.22 -11.67
CA THR A 79 0.38 3.45 -13.04
C THR A 79 -0.55 2.77 -14.04
N ALA A 80 -0.64 3.31 -15.27
CA ALA A 80 -1.47 2.75 -16.32
C ALA A 80 -0.81 2.88 -17.68
N ARG A 81 -1.33 2.17 -18.70
CA ARG A 81 -0.84 2.24 -20.08
C ARG A 81 -2.02 2.35 -21.05
N GLY A 82 -1.84 3.14 -22.10
CA GLY A 82 -2.83 3.30 -23.15
C GLY A 82 -3.17 4.75 -23.45
N ASN A 83 -3.92 4.98 -24.52
CA ASN A 83 -4.31 6.32 -24.92
C ASN A 83 -5.45 6.91 -24.07
N GLU A 84 -6.21 6.07 -23.39
CA GLU A 84 -7.24 6.47 -22.45
C GLU A 84 -7.15 5.56 -21.23
N VAL A 85 -7.09 6.16 -20.02
CA VAL A 85 -6.98 5.44 -18.75
C VAL A 85 -7.88 6.10 -17.71
N LYS A 86 -8.18 5.36 -16.65
CA LYS A 86 -8.94 5.88 -15.49
C LYS A 86 -8.08 5.90 -14.25
N GLY A 87 -8.11 7.00 -13.52
CA GLY A 87 -7.59 7.12 -12.15
C GLY A 87 -8.74 7.21 -11.16
N THR A 88 -8.61 6.55 -10.03
CA THR A 88 -9.58 6.58 -8.93
C THR A 88 -8.94 7.24 -7.73
N TYR A 89 -9.59 8.26 -7.17
CA TYR A 89 -9.07 9.12 -6.11
C TYR A 89 -10.06 9.17 -4.94
N PRO A 90 -10.05 8.20 -4.03
CA PRO A 90 -11.00 8.15 -2.93
C PRO A 90 -10.91 9.33 -1.96
N MET A 91 -9.74 9.93 -1.86
CA MET A 91 -9.48 11.04 -0.94
C MET A 91 -9.37 12.35 -1.71
N LYS A 92 -9.88 13.44 -1.12
CA LYS A 92 -9.67 14.80 -1.62
C LYS A 92 -8.20 15.19 -1.55
N GLY A 93 -7.79 16.07 -2.44
CA GLY A 93 -6.43 16.59 -2.48
C GLY A 93 -5.93 16.88 -3.88
N ASP A 94 -4.67 17.26 -3.96
CA ASP A 94 -3.97 17.54 -5.21
C ASP A 94 -3.12 16.34 -5.60
N TYR A 95 -3.28 15.87 -6.84
CA TYR A 95 -2.57 14.74 -7.39
C TYR A 95 -1.81 15.16 -8.64
N THR A 96 -0.50 14.91 -8.67
CA THR A 96 0.32 15.19 -9.86
C THR A 96 0.28 13.99 -10.79
N VAL A 97 -0.38 14.15 -11.92
CA VAL A 97 -0.49 13.11 -12.96
C VAL A 97 0.56 13.36 -14.03
N THR A 98 1.27 12.33 -14.46
CA THR A 98 2.32 12.42 -15.47
C THR A 98 2.05 11.44 -16.60
N LEU A 99 1.95 11.96 -17.84
CA LEU A 99 2.00 11.16 -19.06
C LEU A 99 3.41 11.12 -19.61
N THR A 100 3.94 9.94 -19.85
CA THR A 100 5.20 9.71 -20.56
C THR A 100 4.95 8.96 -21.87
N LEU A 101 5.44 9.51 -22.98
CA LEU A 101 5.44 8.85 -24.27
C LEU A 101 6.83 8.28 -24.58
N TYR A 102 6.87 7.05 -25.05
CA TYR A 102 8.06 6.36 -25.52
C TYR A 102 7.96 6.15 -27.03
N ALA A 103 8.94 6.60 -27.78
CA ALA A 103 9.01 6.47 -29.24
C ALA A 103 9.89 5.28 -29.66
N PRO A 104 9.77 4.81 -30.94
CA PRO A 104 10.54 3.69 -31.44
C PRO A 104 12.05 3.91 -31.51
N ASP A 105 12.49 5.17 -31.59
CA ASP A 105 13.92 5.55 -31.60
C ASP A 105 14.56 5.49 -30.19
N GLY A 106 13.76 5.13 -29.15
CA GLY A 106 14.18 5.10 -27.76
C GLY A 106 14.05 6.43 -27.02
N SER A 107 13.65 7.51 -27.71
CA SER A 107 13.35 8.79 -27.04
C SER A 107 12.11 8.69 -26.18
N SER A 108 12.06 9.51 -25.12
CA SER A 108 10.88 9.66 -24.29
C SER A 108 10.70 11.12 -23.87
N ALA A 109 9.44 11.52 -23.70
CA ALA A 109 9.10 12.84 -23.18
C ALA A 109 7.87 12.74 -22.29
N SER A 110 7.79 13.63 -21.29
CA SER A 110 6.73 13.61 -20.30
C SER A 110 6.09 14.99 -20.13
N LYS A 111 4.83 14.97 -19.71
CA LYS A 111 4.10 16.14 -19.23
C LYS A 111 3.37 15.80 -17.94
N SER A 112 3.45 16.69 -16.95
CA SER A 112 2.75 16.58 -15.66
C SER A 112 1.74 17.69 -15.50
N GLU A 113 0.59 17.36 -14.94
CA GLU A 113 -0.46 18.32 -14.56
C GLU A 113 -0.99 17.93 -13.18
N VAL A 114 -1.40 18.92 -12.40
CA VAL A 114 -2.05 18.70 -11.10
C VAL A 114 -3.56 18.66 -11.32
N ILE A 115 -4.20 17.60 -10.84
CA ILE A 115 -5.65 17.50 -10.72
C ILE A 115 -6.05 17.75 -9.27
N HIS A 116 -7.17 18.40 -9.05
CA HIS A 116 -7.75 18.66 -7.74
C HIS A 116 -9.02 17.83 -7.55
N ILE A 117 -9.07 17.09 -6.43
CA ILE A 117 -10.25 16.34 -5.99
C ILE A 117 -10.86 17.10 -4.80
N GLU A 118 -12.09 17.52 -4.93
CA GLU A 118 -12.78 18.43 -4.00
C GLU A 118 -13.20 17.71 -2.70
N GLU A 119 -13.73 16.48 -2.82
CA GLU A 119 -14.37 15.76 -1.72
C GLU A 119 -13.84 14.33 -1.59
N ASP A 120 -13.92 13.77 -0.39
CA ASP A 120 -13.62 12.35 -0.16
C ASP A 120 -14.78 11.47 -0.65
N ASP A 121 -14.48 10.37 -1.32
CA ASP A 121 -15.44 9.31 -1.71
C ASP A 121 -14.97 7.94 -1.20
N PHE A 122 -15.28 7.65 0.04
CA PHE A 122 -14.90 6.39 0.68
C PHE A 122 -15.59 5.17 0.04
N GLY A 123 -16.67 5.38 -0.73
CA GLY A 123 -17.33 4.35 -1.52
C GLY A 123 -16.46 3.75 -2.60
N LEU A 124 -15.42 4.46 -3.03
CA LEU A 124 -14.44 3.97 -4.01
C LEU A 124 -13.39 3.04 -3.40
N ILE A 125 -13.32 2.92 -2.08
CA ILE A 125 -12.42 2.00 -1.40
C ILE A 125 -13.12 0.66 -1.23
N SER A 126 -12.70 -0.35 -1.98
CA SER A 126 -13.29 -1.70 -1.94
C SER A 126 -12.25 -2.80 -1.70
N THR A 127 -11.10 -2.44 -1.13
CA THR A 127 -10.08 -3.44 -0.83
C THR A 127 -10.57 -4.40 0.26
N PRO A 128 -10.19 -5.68 0.22
CA PRO A 128 -10.60 -6.65 1.23
C PRO A 128 -10.22 -6.22 2.64
N VAL A 129 -9.10 -5.50 2.81
CA VAL A 129 -8.65 -5.02 4.12
C VAL A 129 -9.64 -4.01 4.71
N TYR A 130 -10.05 -3.01 3.92
CA TYR A 130 -11.04 -2.02 4.34
C TYR A 130 -12.40 -2.67 4.63
N VAL A 131 -12.90 -3.48 3.71
CA VAL A 131 -14.20 -4.14 3.86
C VAL A 131 -14.21 -5.08 5.06
N ASN A 132 -13.15 -5.85 5.27
CA ASN A 132 -13.06 -6.75 6.42
C ASN A 132 -12.98 -5.99 7.75
N LEU A 133 -12.32 -4.83 7.78
CA LEU A 133 -12.21 -4.00 8.99
C LEU A 133 -13.53 -3.30 9.33
N THR A 134 -14.22 -2.75 8.32
CA THR A 134 -15.34 -1.82 8.51
C THR A 134 -16.73 -2.40 8.29
N GLY A 135 -16.85 -3.54 7.59
CA GLY A 135 -18.12 -4.08 7.08
C GLY A 135 -18.45 -3.58 5.66
N GLY A 136 -17.73 -2.58 5.15
CA GLY A 136 -17.95 -1.97 3.83
C GLY A 136 -18.77 -0.69 3.89
N ILE A 137 -18.90 -0.01 2.74
CA ILE A 137 -19.59 1.29 2.66
C ILE A 137 -21.10 1.22 2.94
N ASP A 138 -21.71 0.07 2.66
CA ASP A 138 -23.15 -0.15 2.88
C ASP A 138 -23.49 -0.40 4.36
N ASP A 139 -22.49 -0.68 5.20
CA ASP A 139 -22.65 -0.85 6.66
C ASP A 139 -22.44 0.50 7.37
N SER A 140 -23.53 1.27 7.48
CA SER A 140 -23.50 2.61 8.09
C SER A 140 -23.16 2.60 9.57
N ASP A 141 -23.42 1.50 10.28
CA ASP A 141 -23.12 1.32 11.69
C ASP A 141 -21.68 0.87 11.91
N GLY A 142 -21.08 0.31 10.85
CA GLY A 142 -19.72 -0.20 10.85
C GLY A 142 -19.55 -1.49 11.62
N LYS A 143 -18.33 -1.99 11.63
CA LYS A 143 -18.00 -3.27 12.28
C LYS A 143 -17.33 -3.04 13.62
N THR A 144 -17.90 -3.63 14.66
CA THR A 144 -17.37 -3.56 16.02
C THR A 144 -16.45 -4.74 16.31
N TRP A 145 -15.27 -4.41 16.79
CA TRP A 145 -14.23 -5.34 17.22
C TRP A 145 -14.09 -5.29 18.75
N VAL A 146 -13.88 -6.45 19.34
CA VAL A 146 -13.68 -6.63 20.78
C VAL A 146 -12.49 -7.56 21.01
N PHE A 147 -11.94 -7.56 22.21
CA PHE A 147 -10.96 -8.57 22.61
C PHE A 147 -11.62 -9.95 22.67
N ASP A 148 -10.97 -10.93 22.06
CA ASP A 148 -11.44 -12.32 22.14
C ASP A 148 -10.99 -12.98 23.44
N GLN A 149 -11.66 -12.59 24.51
CA GLN A 149 -11.33 -12.81 25.91
C GLN A 149 -11.05 -14.27 26.26
N TYR A 150 -11.79 -15.22 25.66
CA TYR A 150 -11.77 -16.62 26.07
C TYR A 150 -10.97 -17.53 25.13
N ASN A 151 -10.52 -17.02 24.00
CA ASN A 151 -9.91 -17.84 22.98
C ASN A 151 -8.40 -18.01 23.19
N ASN A 152 -7.91 -19.19 22.81
CA ASN A 152 -6.49 -19.54 22.85
C ASN A 152 -6.03 -19.90 21.42
N TYR A 153 -5.74 -18.89 20.64
CA TYR A 153 -5.44 -18.98 19.20
C TYR A 153 -4.13 -19.67 18.81
N ALA A 154 -3.31 -20.06 19.77
CA ALA A 154 -1.88 -20.28 19.58
C ALA A 154 -1.47 -21.15 18.38
N LYS A 155 -2.32 -22.08 17.94
CA LYS A 155 -1.96 -22.95 16.81
C LYS A 155 -2.53 -22.49 15.46
N GLU A 156 -3.78 -22.08 15.43
CA GLU A 156 -4.50 -21.83 14.17
C GLU A 156 -4.05 -20.52 13.51
N VAL A 157 -3.86 -19.48 14.31
CA VAL A 157 -3.39 -18.18 13.78
C VAL A 157 -1.93 -18.27 13.35
N ALA A 158 -1.06 -18.96 14.08
CA ALA A 158 0.33 -19.18 13.68
C ALA A 158 0.44 -19.96 12.38
N GLN A 159 -0.43 -20.96 12.15
CA GLN A 159 -0.48 -21.71 10.90
C GLN A 159 -0.97 -20.84 9.72
N ALA A 160 -1.94 -19.97 9.95
CA ALA A 160 -2.51 -19.12 8.90
C ALA A 160 -1.63 -17.93 8.54
N THR A 161 -0.92 -17.33 9.49
CA THR A 161 -0.19 -16.08 9.32
C THR A 161 1.33 -16.24 9.31
N GLY A 162 1.85 -17.34 9.81
CA GLY A 162 3.28 -17.52 10.06
C GLY A 162 3.82 -16.77 11.29
N PHE A 163 2.95 -16.02 12.01
CA PHE A 163 3.33 -15.30 13.22
C PHE A 163 3.10 -16.13 14.47
N ASN A 164 3.96 -15.95 15.47
CA ASN A 164 3.80 -16.58 16.77
C ASN A 164 2.79 -15.79 17.61
N ILE A 165 1.50 -15.98 17.32
CA ILE A 165 0.39 -15.38 18.06
C ILE A 165 -0.06 -16.37 19.15
N LYS A 166 0.12 -16.03 20.41
CA LYS A 166 -0.17 -16.91 21.55
C LYS A 166 -1.55 -16.68 22.13
N SER A 167 -2.07 -15.47 21.99
CA SER A 167 -3.34 -15.09 22.60
C SER A 167 -3.90 -13.81 22.01
N HIS A 168 -5.06 -13.39 22.51
CA HIS A 168 -5.74 -12.13 22.15
C HIS A 168 -4.95 -10.86 22.57
N ILE A 169 -4.00 -10.97 23.51
CA ILE A 169 -3.09 -9.89 23.91
C ILE A 169 -1.72 -10.51 24.19
N GLY A 170 -0.67 -9.89 23.68
CA GLY A 170 0.68 -10.38 23.92
C GLY A 170 1.76 -9.35 23.64
N LEU A 171 2.95 -9.71 24.01
CA LEU A 171 4.16 -8.92 23.84
C LEU A 171 5.19 -9.67 23.02
N GLY A 172 5.89 -8.95 22.18
CA GLY A 172 6.99 -9.44 21.37
C GLY A 172 7.92 -8.30 20.94
N PRO A 173 9.00 -8.62 20.24
CA PRO A 173 9.90 -7.61 19.71
C PRO A 173 9.17 -6.62 18.78
N GLN A 174 9.58 -5.38 18.81
CA GLN A 174 9.07 -4.36 17.92
C GLN A 174 9.26 -4.81 16.45
N ASN A 175 8.23 -4.66 15.63
CA ASN A 175 8.20 -5.07 14.22
C ASN A 175 8.34 -6.58 13.94
N SER A 176 8.22 -7.43 14.96
CA SER A 176 8.24 -8.90 14.76
C SER A 176 6.87 -9.46 14.34
N TYR A 177 5.79 -8.73 14.59
CA TYR A 177 4.40 -9.19 14.43
C TYR A 177 4.09 -10.48 15.21
N SER A 178 4.90 -10.81 16.21
CA SER A 178 4.83 -12.05 17.00
C SER A 178 4.83 -11.76 18.49
N GLN A 179 4.09 -12.57 19.25
CA GLN A 179 4.04 -12.53 20.71
C GLN A 179 5.11 -13.46 21.30
N GLU A 180 6.38 -13.11 21.11
CA GLU A 180 7.47 -13.99 21.49
C GLU A 180 7.71 -14.02 23.00
N TRP A 181 7.48 -12.87 23.66
CA TRP A 181 7.79 -12.73 25.09
C TRP A 181 6.68 -13.22 25.99
N TRP A 182 5.43 -12.82 25.69
CA TRP A 182 4.28 -13.14 26.53
C TRP A 182 2.97 -13.10 25.72
N GLY A 183 1.99 -13.87 26.17
CA GLY A 183 0.61 -13.84 25.70
C GLY A 183 -0.33 -14.17 26.86
N ALA A 184 -1.40 -13.38 27.01
CA ALA A 184 -2.40 -13.59 28.04
C ALA A 184 -3.12 -14.92 27.86
N GLY A 185 -3.32 -15.68 28.93
CA GLY A 185 -4.21 -16.82 28.95
C GLY A 185 -5.68 -16.40 28.76
N PRO A 186 -6.58 -17.35 28.46
CA PRO A 186 -8.01 -17.06 28.39
C PRO A 186 -8.49 -16.38 29.67
N ASN A 187 -9.20 -15.25 29.55
CA ASN A 187 -9.77 -14.48 30.65
C ASN A 187 -8.73 -13.94 31.68
N GLU A 188 -7.45 -13.94 31.37
CA GLU A 188 -6.38 -13.58 32.34
C GLU A 188 -6.50 -12.14 32.85
N LYS A 189 -7.02 -11.23 32.03
CA LYS A 189 -7.17 -9.81 32.36
C LYS A 189 -8.58 -9.45 32.89
N SER A 190 -9.36 -10.41 33.37
CA SER A 190 -10.73 -10.19 33.82
C SER A 190 -10.88 -9.29 35.06
N ALA A 191 -9.79 -9.01 35.78
CA ALA A 191 -9.78 -7.99 36.82
C ALA A 191 -9.88 -6.55 36.28
N TRP A 192 -9.65 -6.36 34.97
CA TRP A 192 -9.61 -5.07 34.32
C TRP A 192 -10.76 -4.93 33.32
N LYS A 193 -11.25 -3.71 33.11
CA LYS A 193 -12.38 -3.44 32.20
C LYS A 193 -12.01 -3.48 30.72
N MET A 194 -10.77 -3.78 30.36
CA MET A 194 -10.35 -3.81 28.96
C MET A 194 -11.13 -4.79 28.09
N TYR A 195 -11.72 -5.84 28.66
CA TYR A 195 -12.59 -6.75 27.91
C TYR A 195 -13.95 -6.16 27.55
N ASP A 196 -14.31 -5.02 28.14
CA ASP A 196 -15.51 -4.25 27.79
C ASP A 196 -15.25 -3.25 26.68
N PHE A 197 -13.99 -3.11 26.22
CA PHE A 197 -13.66 -2.17 25.15
C PHE A 197 -14.25 -2.61 23.83
N LYS A 198 -14.73 -1.62 23.06
CA LYS A 198 -15.25 -1.79 21.70
C LYS A 198 -14.58 -0.81 20.76
N PHE A 199 -14.28 -1.30 19.57
CA PHE A 199 -13.64 -0.53 18.52
C PHE A 199 -14.51 -0.66 17.28
N THR A 200 -15.29 0.37 16.96
CA THR A 200 -16.18 0.35 15.80
C THR A 200 -15.56 1.14 14.66
N PHE A 201 -15.21 0.45 13.60
CA PHE A 201 -14.68 1.04 12.37
C PHE A 201 -15.79 1.20 11.35
N ILE A 202 -15.99 2.43 10.86
CA ILE A 202 -17.02 2.81 9.90
C ILE A 202 -16.31 3.32 8.65
N GLN A 203 -16.63 2.76 7.48
CA GLN A 203 -15.95 3.14 6.25
C GLN A 203 -16.25 4.57 5.83
N ASP A 204 -17.51 4.98 5.90
CA ASP A 204 -17.93 6.35 5.59
C ASP A 204 -17.28 7.35 6.57
N GLY A 205 -16.49 8.27 6.01
CA GLY A 205 -15.68 9.22 6.77
C GLY A 205 -14.46 8.61 7.45
N ALA A 206 -14.11 7.34 7.18
CA ALA A 206 -13.02 6.61 7.82
C ALA A 206 -13.00 6.81 9.34
N ARG A 207 -14.13 6.58 9.99
CA ARG A 207 -14.37 6.88 11.40
C ARG A 207 -14.06 5.69 12.29
N LEU A 208 -13.47 5.96 13.45
CA LEU A 208 -13.25 5.00 14.52
C LEU A 208 -13.92 5.50 15.79
N ILE A 209 -14.81 4.71 16.34
CA ILE A 209 -15.42 4.94 17.65
C ILE A 209 -14.79 3.98 18.64
N ILE A 210 -14.21 4.51 19.70
CA ILE A 210 -13.61 3.76 20.80
C ILE A 210 -14.51 3.95 22.03
N GLU A 211 -15.04 2.85 22.52
CA GLU A 211 -15.80 2.79 23.78
C GLU A 211 -14.98 2.02 24.80
N THR A 212 -14.78 2.63 25.95
CA THR A 212 -14.14 1.99 27.11
C THR A 212 -15.11 2.06 28.28
N ALA A 213 -14.88 1.28 29.31
CA ALA A 213 -15.69 1.40 30.53
C ALA A 213 -15.14 2.49 31.50
N GLY A 214 -14.63 3.59 30.96
CA GLY A 214 -14.03 4.71 31.70
C GLY A 214 -12.58 4.46 32.12
N GLU A 215 -11.97 3.35 31.68
CA GLU A 215 -10.60 2.97 32.04
C GLU A 215 -9.76 2.67 30.80
N GLY A 216 -8.49 3.06 30.83
CA GLY A 216 -7.46 2.54 29.98
C GLY A 216 -6.58 1.54 30.74
N TYR A 217 -5.93 0.65 30.02
CA TYR A 217 -5.04 -0.37 30.54
C TYR A 217 -3.63 -0.23 29.96
N GLY A 218 -2.61 -0.47 30.76
CA GLY A 218 -1.23 -0.51 30.27
C GLY A 218 -0.26 -1.11 31.28
N ARG A 219 0.98 -1.29 30.85
CA ARG A 219 2.06 -1.59 31.78
C ARG A 219 2.46 -0.31 32.52
N LYS A 220 2.78 -0.43 33.78
CA LYS A 220 3.13 0.69 34.67
C LYS A 220 4.22 1.60 34.10
N ALA A 221 5.31 1.02 33.61
CA ALA A 221 6.42 1.78 33.02
C ALA A 221 5.99 2.55 31.78
N SER A 222 5.14 1.92 30.95
CA SER A 222 4.63 2.50 29.70
C SER A 222 3.56 3.56 29.94
N ALA A 223 2.63 3.34 30.87
CA ALA A 223 1.60 4.32 31.22
C ALA A 223 2.22 5.65 31.69
N ALA A 224 3.31 5.58 32.42
CA ALA A 224 4.05 6.78 32.83
C ALA A 224 4.70 7.52 31.65
N SER A 225 5.05 6.82 30.55
CA SER A 225 5.71 7.40 29.38
C SER A 225 4.76 8.03 28.39
N ILE A 226 3.48 7.60 28.33
CA ILE A 226 2.49 8.16 27.40
C ILE A 226 2.21 9.64 27.69
N GLY A 227 2.45 10.09 28.91
CA GLY A 227 2.20 11.46 29.35
C GLY A 227 0.71 11.82 29.46
N GLY A 228 0.33 12.57 30.48
CA GLY A 228 -1.03 13.06 30.64
C GLY A 228 -2.04 12.09 31.24
N PHE A 229 -1.71 10.82 31.43
CA PHE A 229 -2.57 9.87 32.15
C PHE A 229 -2.17 9.75 33.62
N ASN A 230 -3.16 9.93 34.50
CA ASN A 230 -2.99 9.68 35.92
C ASN A 230 -3.25 8.21 36.22
N VAL A 231 -2.22 7.44 36.51
CA VAL A 231 -2.35 6.04 36.88
C VAL A 231 -3.14 5.97 38.21
N THR A 232 -4.28 5.28 38.18
CA THR A 232 -5.20 5.20 39.33
C THR A 232 -5.08 3.91 40.13
N SER A 233 -4.60 2.84 39.50
CA SER A 233 -4.37 1.56 40.15
C SER A 233 -3.18 0.85 39.57
N ILE A 234 -2.48 0.06 40.37
CA ILE A 234 -1.34 -0.74 39.95
C ILE A 234 -1.45 -2.10 40.63
N ASP A 235 -1.33 -3.16 39.82
CA ASP A 235 -1.20 -4.53 40.30
C ASP A 235 0.02 -5.16 39.63
N GLY A 236 1.10 -5.31 40.35
CA GLY A 236 2.38 -5.74 39.82
C GLY A 236 2.89 -4.74 38.75
N ASP A 237 2.98 -5.20 37.53
CA ASP A 237 3.40 -4.40 36.35
C ASP A 237 2.22 -3.76 35.62
N ASP A 238 0.99 -4.09 35.93
CA ASP A 238 -0.21 -3.58 35.28
C ASP A 238 -0.67 -2.25 35.92
N ALA A 239 -1.23 -1.37 35.09
CA ALA A 239 -1.72 -0.07 35.52
C ALA A 239 -3.04 0.26 34.83
N ILE A 240 -3.92 0.94 35.52
CA ILE A 240 -5.13 1.55 34.97
C ILE A 240 -5.10 3.06 35.15
N PHE A 241 -5.74 3.74 34.21
CA PHE A 241 -5.88 5.20 34.20
C PHE A 241 -7.24 5.58 33.64
N PRO A 242 -7.80 6.76 33.96
CA PRO A 242 -9.07 7.22 33.39
C PRO A 242 -8.95 7.41 31.89
N TYR A 243 -9.86 6.78 31.12
CA TYR A 243 -9.96 6.95 29.66
C TYR A 243 -11.37 6.58 29.18
N GLU A 244 -12.06 7.55 28.60
CA GLU A 244 -13.47 7.38 28.16
C GLU A 244 -13.59 6.93 26.71
N GLY A 245 -12.49 6.83 25.95
CA GLY A 245 -12.53 6.60 24.53
C GLY A 245 -12.84 7.86 23.74
N GLY A 246 -13.54 7.73 22.60
CA GLY A 246 -13.89 8.87 21.75
C GLY A 246 -14.13 8.51 20.29
N SER A 247 -14.37 9.55 19.48
CA SER A 247 -14.54 9.43 18.03
C SER A 247 -13.31 10.00 17.32
N TYR A 248 -12.75 9.21 16.42
CA TYR A 248 -11.50 9.49 15.72
C TYR A 248 -11.64 9.15 14.25
N THR A 249 -10.56 9.36 13.49
CA THR A 249 -10.45 8.87 12.11
C THR A 249 -9.27 7.93 11.97
N PHE A 250 -9.26 7.16 10.88
CA PHE A 250 -8.18 6.24 10.57
C PHE A 250 -7.83 6.27 9.08
N SER A 251 -6.68 5.73 8.74
CA SER A 251 -6.29 5.41 7.38
C SER A 251 -5.58 4.06 7.35
N ILE A 252 -5.60 3.40 6.18
CA ILE A 252 -4.89 2.13 5.98
C ILE A 252 -3.95 2.32 4.80
N ASP A 253 -2.66 2.08 5.04
CA ASP A 253 -1.65 1.97 3.99
C ASP A 253 -1.46 0.49 3.65
N GLU A 254 -1.82 0.12 2.41
CA GLU A 254 -1.71 -1.24 1.86
C GLU A 254 -0.52 -1.38 0.90
N SER A 255 0.36 -0.38 0.82
CA SER A 255 1.51 -0.39 -0.10
C SER A 255 2.63 -1.35 0.31
N GLY A 256 2.70 -1.72 1.59
CA GLY A 256 3.69 -2.61 2.15
C GLY A 256 3.32 -4.10 2.10
N GLN A 257 4.20 -4.94 2.65
CA GLN A 257 3.91 -6.37 2.79
C GLN A 257 2.70 -6.64 3.69
N TYR A 258 2.48 -5.80 4.69
CA TYR A 258 1.35 -5.85 5.61
C TYR A 258 0.66 -4.49 5.64
N PRO A 259 -0.68 -4.47 5.70
CA PRO A 259 -1.43 -3.24 5.88
C PRO A 259 -1.05 -2.55 7.20
N VAL A 260 -0.90 -1.24 7.15
CA VAL A 260 -0.62 -0.40 8.32
C VAL A 260 -1.83 0.47 8.62
N LEU A 261 -2.46 0.22 9.77
CA LEU A 261 -3.56 1.03 10.28
C LEU A 261 -2.98 2.23 11.06
N THR A 262 -3.28 3.43 10.60
CA THR A 262 -2.91 4.68 11.26
C THR A 262 -4.15 5.34 11.85
N LEU A 263 -4.10 5.65 13.13
CA LEU A 263 -5.15 6.40 13.83
C LEU A 263 -4.76 7.87 13.90
N SER A 264 -5.74 8.77 13.76
CA SER A 264 -5.52 10.22 13.77
C SER A 264 -6.32 10.91 14.87
N GLY A 265 -6.05 12.21 15.09
CA GLY A 265 -6.75 13.01 16.09
C GLY A 265 -6.35 12.67 17.54
N ASN A 266 -5.11 12.24 17.78
CA ASN A 266 -4.63 11.77 19.06
C ASN A 266 -5.42 10.55 19.58
N ALA A 267 -5.87 9.70 18.68
CA ALA A 267 -6.56 8.48 19.02
C ALA A 267 -5.65 7.55 19.83
N PHE A 268 -6.23 6.95 20.87
CA PHE A 268 -5.60 5.95 21.70
C PHE A 268 -6.55 4.78 21.89
N MET A 269 -6.08 3.55 21.68
CA MET A 269 -6.93 2.34 21.73
C MET A 269 -7.36 1.95 23.16
N GLY A 270 -7.01 2.72 24.16
CA GLY A 270 -7.35 2.43 25.56
C GLY A 270 -6.45 1.41 26.23
N TYR A 271 -5.56 0.74 25.50
CA TYR A 271 -4.55 -0.14 26.06
C TYR A 271 -3.16 0.17 25.51
N TYR A 272 -2.14 0.03 26.32
CA TYR A 272 -0.76 0.30 25.95
C TYR A 272 0.22 -0.62 26.69
N CYS A 273 0.93 -1.41 25.92
CA CYS A 273 1.93 -2.31 26.49
C CYS A 273 3.36 -1.75 26.42
N GLY A 274 3.56 -0.67 25.66
CA GLY A 274 4.85 -0.02 25.46
C GLY A 274 5.83 -0.79 24.61
N THR A 275 6.85 -0.10 24.17
CA THR A 275 8.09 -0.70 23.69
C THR A 275 9.07 -0.74 24.85
N GLN A 276 9.72 -1.87 25.09
CA GLN A 276 10.95 -1.89 25.87
C GLN A 276 12.09 -1.70 24.86
N ASP A 277 12.80 -0.61 25.00
CA ASP A 277 14.08 -0.39 24.30
C ASP A 277 15.12 -1.38 24.83
#